data_2adab87de8e33ab495c474d23549e917
#
_entry.id   2adab87de8e33ab495c474d23549e917
#
_cell.length_a   1.000
_cell.length_b   1.000
_cell.length_c   1.000
_cell.angle_alpha   90.00
_cell.angle_beta   90.00
_cell.angle_gamma   90.00
#
_symmetry.space_group_name_H-M   'P 1'
#
loop_
_entity.id
_entity.type
_entity.pdbx_description
1 polymer ?
#
loop_
_entity_poly.entity_id
_entity_poly.type
_entity_poly.pdbx_seq_one_letter_code
_entity_poly.pdbx_strand_id
1 'polypeptide(L)'
;MVSIVICNRSNRISPVLEKNISETIGIEYEVVCIDNSKNQYNIFQAYNIGVAKARYPLICFMHDDILYHTIDWGKKLLQHFQDPSVGMVGIAGPTYISKFPGIWWGINHKDNQTNSTRQYNLDTDRFNRSDHHLTLNNPYKESVSDVVALDGLFFCIPKKLFEKISFDESFGGFHFYDIDISIQIKQLGYRNLCIYDILVEHISTSN
;
A
#
# COMPACT_ATOMS: atom_id res chain seq x y z
N MET A 1 -12.98 -11.69 -1.45
CA MET A 1 -11.82 -12.53 -1.05
C MET A 1 -10.54 -11.83 -1.45
N VAL A 2 -9.53 -11.82 -0.56
CA VAL A 2 -8.26 -11.10 -0.76
C VAL A 2 -7.09 -11.92 -0.23
N SER A 3 -5.95 -11.91 -0.96
CA SER A 3 -4.67 -12.41 -0.47
C SER A 3 -3.85 -11.24 0.04
N ILE A 4 -3.41 -11.30 1.29
CA ILE A 4 -2.57 -10.27 1.92
C ILE A 4 -1.14 -10.76 1.88
N VAL A 5 -0.28 -10.08 1.12
CA VAL A 5 1.15 -10.41 0.96
C VAL A 5 1.97 -9.50 1.85
N ILE A 6 2.78 -10.11 2.71
CA ILE A 6 3.66 -9.41 3.65
C ILE A 6 5.06 -9.99 3.55
N CYS A 7 6.06 -9.15 3.27
CA CYS A 7 7.48 -9.52 3.43
C CYS A 7 7.88 -9.25 4.87
N ASN A 8 8.21 -10.27 5.64
CA ASN A 8 8.47 -10.17 7.06
C ASN A 8 9.83 -10.75 7.45
N ARG A 9 10.41 -10.24 8.52
CA ARG A 9 11.67 -10.76 9.12
C ARG A 9 11.45 -12.02 9.97
N SER A 10 10.28 -12.64 9.89
CA SER A 10 9.95 -13.91 10.50
C SER A 10 8.98 -14.70 9.60
N ASN A 11 8.82 -15.99 9.88
CA ASN A 11 7.89 -16.85 9.13
C ASN A 11 6.41 -16.62 9.49
N ARG A 12 6.12 -15.70 10.40
CA ARG A 12 4.76 -15.35 10.86
C ARG A 12 4.65 -13.87 11.11
N ILE A 13 3.51 -13.31 10.82
CA ILE A 13 3.14 -11.95 11.23
C ILE A 13 2.94 -11.89 12.75
N SER A 14 3.00 -10.70 13.33
CA SER A 14 2.77 -10.54 14.77
C SER A 14 1.35 -10.96 15.15
N PRO A 15 1.13 -11.58 16.32
CA PRO A 15 -0.22 -11.94 16.80
C PRO A 15 -1.16 -10.73 16.90
N VAL A 16 -0.61 -9.55 17.14
CA VAL A 16 -1.38 -8.29 17.19
C VAL A 16 -1.93 -7.95 15.81
N LEU A 17 -1.10 -8.00 14.78
CA LEU A 17 -1.51 -7.75 13.40
C LEU A 17 -2.50 -8.82 12.92
N GLU A 18 -2.23 -10.10 13.20
CA GLU A 18 -3.12 -11.21 12.82
C GLU A 18 -4.51 -11.03 13.42
N LYS A 19 -4.59 -10.71 14.70
CA LYS A 19 -5.84 -10.42 15.39
C LYS A 19 -6.55 -9.21 14.80
N ASN A 20 -5.82 -8.10 14.59
CA ASN A 20 -6.38 -6.87 14.03
C ASN A 20 -7.00 -7.12 12.64
N ILE A 21 -6.30 -7.81 11.73
CA ILE A 21 -6.83 -8.15 10.41
C ILE A 21 -8.10 -8.99 10.56
N SER A 22 -8.09 -10.03 11.39
CA SER A 22 -9.22 -10.93 11.55
C SER A 22 -10.48 -10.22 12.08
N GLU A 23 -10.31 -9.23 12.96
CA GLU A 23 -11.41 -8.48 13.58
C GLU A 23 -11.94 -7.35 12.68
N THR A 24 -11.15 -6.87 11.71
CA THR A 24 -11.48 -5.63 10.96
C THR A 24 -11.77 -5.85 9.49
N ILE A 25 -11.29 -6.92 8.85
CA ILE A 25 -11.35 -7.10 7.39
C ILE A 25 -12.77 -7.31 6.84
N GLY A 26 -13.61 -8.07 7.54
CA GLY A 26 -15.02 -8.29 7.21
C GLY A 26 -15.31 -9.10 5.93
N ILE A 27 -14.30 -9.75 5.34
CA ILE A 27 -14.39 -10.62 4.16
C ILE A 27 -13.46 -11.82 4.31
N GLU A 28 -13.63 -12.83 3.46
CA GLU A 28 -12.71 -13.97 3.37
C GLU A 28 -11.33 -13.52 2.87
N TYR A 29 -10.27 -13.99 3.55
CA TYR A 29 -8.89 -13.62 3.25
C TYR A 29 -7.91 -14.75 3.53
N GLU A 30 -6.69 -14.61 3.04
CA GLU A 30 -5.51 -15.36 3.45
C GLU A 30 -4.33 -14.41 3.68
N VAL A 31 -3.40 -14.84 4.52
CA VAL A 31 -2.11 -14.14 4.69
C VAL A 31 -1.01 -14.97 4.05
N VAL A 32 -0.31 -14.37 3.10
CA VAL A 32 0.87 -14.91 2.43
C VAL A 32 2.10 -14.22 3.01
N CYS A 33 2.60 -14.77 4.12
CA CYS A 33 3.81 -14.27 4.77
C CYS A 33 5.04 -14.82 4.02
N ILE A 34 5.90 -13.92 3.52
CA ILE A 34 7.18 -14.25 2.92
C ILE A 34 8.25 -14.08 3.99
N ASP A 35 8.78 -15.19 4.46
CA ASP A 35 9.87 -15.22 5.45
C ASP A 35 11.17 -14.70 4.84
N ASN A 36 11.57 -13.52 5.26
CA ASN A 36 12.82 -12.87 4.90
C ASN A 36 13.76 -12.69 6.10
N SER A 37 13.62 -13.56 7.12
CA SER A 37 14.42 -13.53 8.34
C SER A 37 15.93 -13.63 8.07
N LYS A 38 16.31 -14.26 6.97
CA LYS A 38 17.70 -14.39 6.51
C LYS A 38 18.13 -13.31 5.52
N ASN A 39 17.28 -12.31 5.28
CA ASN A 39 17.52 -11.25 4.29
C ASN A 39 17.90 -11.78 2.89
N GLN A 40 17.25 -12.88 2.49
CA GLN A 40 17.57 -13.63 1.26
C GLN A 40 16.88 -13.08 0.01
N TYR A 41 15.85 -12.23 0.17
CA TYR A 41 15.11 -11.61 -0.91
C TYR A 41 15.17 -10.08 -0.80
N ASN A 42 15.28 -9.38 -1.92
CA ASN A 42 14.85 -8.00 -1.99
C ASN A 42 13.31 -7.94 -2.02
N ILE A 43 12.74 -6.74 -1.88
CA ILE A 43 11.28 -6.60 -1.79
C ILE A 43 10.56 -7.04 -3.08
N PHE A 44 11.16 -6.80 -4.25
CA PHE A 44 10.62 -7.17 -5.55
C PHE A 44 10.49 -8.68 -5.68
N GLN A 45 11.52 -9.43 -5.30
CA GLN A 45 11.51 -10.89 -5.26
C GLN A 45 10.48 -11.43 -4.27
N ALA A 46 10.45 -10.86 -3.06
CA ALA A 46 9.50 -11.26 -2.03
C ALA A 46 8.05 -11.09 -2.51
N TYR A 47 7.75 -9.96 -3.16
CA TYR A 47 6.41 -9.69 -3.64
C TYR A 47 6.03 -10.52 -4.86
N ASN A 48 6.95 -10.78 -5.81
CA ASN A 48 6.71 -11.72 -6.91
C ASN A 48 6.41 -13.15 -6.39
N ILE A 49 7.15 -13.63 -5.38
CA ILE A 49 6.86 -14.89 -4.71
C ILE A 49 5.47 -14.85 -4.06
N GLY A 50 5.10 -13.71 -3.44
CA GLY A 50 3.80 -13.49 -2.86
C GLY A 50 2.67 -13.58 -3.89
N VAL A 51 2.83 -12.93 -5.04
CA VAL A 51 1.89 -13.01 -6.19
C VAL A 51 1.68 -14.45 -6.64
N ALA A 52 2.78 -15.20 -6.79
CA ALA A 52 2.71 -16.60 -7.23
C ALA A 52 1.96 -17.50 -6.22
N LYS A 53 2.06 -17.23 -4.92
CA LYS A 53 1.41 -17.98 -3.85
C LYS A 53 -0.03 -17.53 -3.59
N ALA A 54 -0.39 -16.29 -3.91
CA ALA A 54 -1.73 -15.74 -3.69
C ALA A 54 -2.81 -16.54 -4.43
N ARG A 55 -3.91 -16.87 -3.75
CA ARG A 55 -5.01 -17.67 -4.32
C ARG A 55 -6.20 -16.83 -4.75
N TYR A 56 -6.39 -15.66 -4.13
CA TYR A 56 -7.58 -14.84 -4.35
C TYR A 56 -7.40 -13.80 -5.46
N PRO A 57 -8.50 -13.30 -6.03
CA PRO A 57 -8.46 -12.43 -7.20
C PRO A 57 -7.95 -11.02 -6.93
N LEU A 58 -7.89 -10.59 -5.67
CA LEU A 58 -7.33 -9.32 -5.25
C LEU A 58 -6.13 -9.58 -4.34
N ILE A 59 -5.02 -8.91 -4.56
CA ILE A 59 -3.81 -9.01 -3.75
C ILE A 59 -3.54 -7.68 -3.08
N CYS A 60 -3.46 -7.68 -1.73
CA CYS A 60 -3.01 -6.55 -0.93
C CYS A 60 -1.55 -6.77 -0.53
N PHE A 61 -0.72 -5.79 -0.78
CA PHE A 61 0.65 -5.71 -0.30
C PHE A 61 0.69 -4.71 0.84
N MET A 62 1.35 -5.06 1.93
CA MET A 62 1.40 -4.20 3.09
C MET A 62 2.63 -4.45 3.95
N HIS A 63 3.02 -3.45 4.72
CA HIS A 63 4.02 -3.58 5.75
C HIS A 63 3.51 -4.44 6.93
N ASP A 64 4.43 -4.96 7.73
CA ASP A 64 4.14 -5.78 8.92
C ASP A 64 3.94 -4.96 10.21
N ASP A 65 4.10 -3.64 10.11
CA ASP A 65 3.99 -2.68 11.21
C ASP A 65 2.79 -1.73 11.07
N ILE A 66 1.69 -2.23 10.48
CA ILE A 66 0.44 -1.48 10.36
C ILE A 66 -0.70 -2.11 11.17
N LEU A 67 -1.70 -1.30 11.52
CA LEU A 67 -2.98 -1.74 12.10
C LEU A 67 -4.14 -1.02 11.42
N TYR A 68 -5.26 -1.73 11.25
CA TYR A 68 -6.48 -1.16 10.69
C TYR A 68 -7.40 -0.65 11.79
N HIS A 69 -7.89 0.58 11.66
CA HIS A 69 -8.90 1.19 12.53
C HIS A 69 -10.31 1.19 11.90
N THR A 70 -10.41 0.85 10.62
CA THR A 70 -11.70 0.78 9.92
C THR A 70 -12.24 -0.64 9.94
N ILE A 71 -13.40 -0.82 10.53
CA ILE A 71 -14.13 -2.10 10.48
C ILE A 71 -14.67 -2.31 9.07
N ASP A 72 -14.71 -3.58 8.63
CA ASP A 72 -15.14 -3.99 7.28
C ASP A 72 -14.30 -3.35 6.14
N TRP A 73 -13.02 -3.04 6.42
CA TRP A 73 -12.16 -2.41 5.43
C TRP A 73 -12.04 -3.23 4.12
N GLY A 74 -12.09 -4.54 4.20
CA GLY A 74 -12.07 -5.41 3.01
C GLY A 74 -13.32 -5.26 2.14
N LYS A 75 -14.50 -5.01 2.75
CA LYS A 75 -15.73 -4.72 1.99
C LYS A 75 -15.62 -3.39 1.26
N LYS A 76 -15.11 -2.35 1.94
CA LYS A 76 -14.86 -1.02 1.35
C LYS A 76 -13.86 -1.11 0.19
N LEU A 77 -12.76 -1.82 0.40
CA LEU A 77 -11.76 -2.06 -0.63
C LEU A 77 -12.36 -2.70 -1.90
N LEU A 78 -13.21 -3.73 -1.75
CA LEU A 78 -13.87 -4.38 -2.90
C LEU A 78 -14.80 -3.43 -3.65
N GLN A 79 -15.41 -2.43 -3.01
CA GLN A 79 -16.28 -1.44 -3.67
C GLN A 79 -15.47 -0.57 -4.65
N HIS A 80 -14.25 -0.17 -4.30
CA HIS A 80 -13.40 0.61 -5.19
C HIS A 80 -13.01 -0.15 -6.46
N PHE A 81 -12.92 -1.47 -6.41
CA PHE A 81 -12.62 -2.33 -7.58
C PHE A 81 -13.86 -2.71 -8.40
N GLN A 82 -15.05 -2.21 -8.08
CA GLN A 82 -16.23 -2.34 -8.96
C GLN A 82 -16.10 -1.49 -10.23
N ASP A 83 -15.32 -0.40 -10.18
CA ASP A 83 -14.93 0.35 -11.38
C ASP A 83 -13.83 -0.44 -12.11
N PRO A 84 -14.08 -0.95 -13.33
CA PRO A 84 -13.11 -1.76 -14.07
C PRO A 84 -11.88 -0.98 -14.54
N SER A 85 -11.93 0.36 -14.49
CA SER A 85 -10.78 1.22 -14.80
C SER A 85 -9.75 1.29 -13.66
N VAL A 86 -10.10 0.83 -12.46
CA VAL A 86 -9.21 0.88 -11.29
C VAL A 86 -8.25 -0.30 -11.33
N GLY A 87 -6.95 0.00 -11.38
CA GLY A 87 -5.87 -0.99 -11.36
C GLY A 87 -5.17 -1.11 -10.01
N MET A 88 -5.18 -0.05 -9.19
CA MET A 88 -4.51 -0.06 -7.89
C MET A 88 -5.22 0.89 -6.92
N VAL A 89 -5.32 0.48 -5.66
CA VAL A 89 -5.91 1.25 -4.56
C VAL A 89 -4.97 1.25 -3.38
N GLY A 90 -4.78 2.40 -2.75
CA GLY A 90 -3.97 2.57 -1.53
C GLY A 90 -4.35 3.83 -0.76
N ILE A 91 -3.61 4.15 0.30
CA ILE A 91 -3.98 5.21 1.26
C ILE A 91 -3.08 6.44 1.20
N ALA A 92 -1.98 6.37 0.46
CA ALA A 92 -1.05 7.48 0.29
C ALA A 92 -0.42 7.44 -1.10
N GLY A 93 -0.19 8.60 -1.70
CA GLY A 93 0.49 8.69 -2.98
C GLY A 93 0.53 10.10 -3.55
N PRO A 94 1.44 10.36 -4.51
CA PRO A 94 1.57 11.63 -5.17
C PRO A 94 0.68 11.73 -6.41
N THR A 95 0.16 12.92 -6.67
CA THR A 95 -0.48 13.26 -7.97
C THR A 95 0.54 13.64 -9.05
N TYR A 96 1.80 13.82 -8.66
CA TYR A 96 2.92 14.15 -9.53
C TYR A 96 4.22 13.51 -9.03
N ILE A 97 5.02 12.98 -9.93
CA ILE A 97 6.37 12.48 -9.67
C ILE A 97 7.37 13.25 -10.52
N SER A 98 8.43 13.77 -9.89
CA SER A 98 9.54 14.42 -10.58
C SER A 98 10.32 13.42 -11.44
N LYS A 99 10.84 13.88 -12.58
CA LYS A 99 11.81 13.11 -13.39
C LYS A 99 13.17 12.94 -12.71
N PHE A 100 13.45 13.76 -11.69
CA PHE A 100 14.68 13.66 -10.89
C PHE A 100 14.44 12.73 -9.71
N PRO A 101 15.42 11.90 -9.35
CA PRO A 101 15.34 11.08 -8.14
C PRO A 101 15.09 11.95 -6.90
N GLY A 102 14.11 11.58 -6.09
CA GLY A 102 13.76 12.30 -4.86
C GLY A 102 12.56 11.67 -4.18
N ILE A 103 12.37 12.04 -2.92
CA ILE A 103 11.22 11.62 -2.13
C ILE A 103 9.95 12.29 -2.66
N TRP A 104 8.91 11.52 -2.96
CA TRP A 104 7.68 12.05 -3.53
C TRP A 104 6.87 12.92 -2.54
N TRP A 105 7.00 12.69 -1.23
CA TRP A 105 6.33 13.49 -0.20
C TRP A 105 6.99 14.84 0.08
N GLY A 106 8.22 15.06 -0.40
CA GLY A 106 8.96 16.34 -0.22
C GLY A 106 8.78 17.34 -1.36
N ILE A 107 7.99 17.04 -2.39
CA ILE A 107 7.76 17.94 -3.52
C ILE A 107 6.69 18.97 -3.16
N ASN A 108 7.08 19.99 -2.41
CA ASN A 108 6.27 21.20 -2.26
C ASN A 108 6.57 22.14 -3.43
N HIS A 109 5.63 22.33 -4.35
CA HIS A 109 5.70 23.46 -5.25
C HIS A 109 5.70 24.76 -4.43
N LYS A 110 6.63 25.67 -4.73
CA LYS A 110 6.81 26.95 -4.01
C LYS A 110 5.57 27.86 -4.00
N ASP A 111 4.58 27.56 -4.80
CA ASP A 111 3.30 28.25 -4.86
C ASP A 111 2.27 27.51 -4.00
N ASN A 112 2.38 27.59 -2.69
CA ASN A 112 1.47 27.28 -1.57
C ASN A 112 0.04 26.75 -1.86
N GLN A 113 -0.31 26.31 -3.07
CA GLN A 113 -1.68 25.93 -3.45
C GLN A 113 -1.84 24.51 -4.01
N THR A 114 -0.77 23.77 -4.30
CA THR A 114 -0.90 22.38 -4.77
C THR A 114 0.03 21.45 -4.02
N ASN A 115 -0.40 21.02 -2.85
CA ASN A 115 0.19 19.83 -2.23
C ASN A 115 -0.10 18.63 -3.15
N SER A 116 0.93 18.07 -3.76
CA SER A 116 0.82 16.94 -4.67
C SER A 116 0.55 15.61 -3.98
N THR A 117 0.66 15.57 -2.66
CA THR A 117 0.43 14.35 -1.88
C THR A 117 -1.06 14.17 -1.61
N ARG A 118 -1.53 12.93 -1.65
CA ARG A 118 -2.83 12.46 -1.18
C ARG A 118 -2.57 11.40 -0.13
N GLN A 119 -3.21 11.50 1.04
CA GLN A 119 -2.85 10.62 2.16
C GLN A 119 -3.96 10.57 3.21
N TYR A 120 -4.20 9.37 3.75
CA TYR A 120 -5.05 9.18 4.92
C TYR A 120 -4.53 8.02 5.77
N ASN A 121 -3.73 8.34 6.78
CA ASN A 121 -3.21 7.36 7.74
C ASN A 121 -2.91 8.01 9.10
N LEU A 122 -2.79 7.17 10.12
CA LEU A 122 -2.28 7.51 11.44
C LEU A 122 -0.83 7.02 11.54
N ASP A 123 0.11 7.92 11.82
CA ASP A 123 1.48 7.55 12.15
C ASP A 123 1.65 7.54 13.67
N THR A 124 2.22 6.48 14.20
CA THR A 124 2.43 6.29 15.65
C THR A 124 3.88 5.91 15.91
N ASP A 125 4.54 6.64 16.82
CA ASP A 125 5.89 6.31 17.23
C ASP A 125 5.95 4.94 17.94
N ARG A 126 6.86 4.07 17.48
CA ARG A 126 7.02 2.71 18.02
C ARG A 126 7.41 2.69 19.48
N PHE A 127 8.21 3.64 19.92
CA PHE A 127 8.73 3.71 21.28
C PHE A 127 7.86 4.56 22.21
N ASN A 128 7.07 5.48 21.65
CA ASN A 128 6.13 6.32 22.38
C ASN A 128 4.73 6.27 21.75
N ARG A 129 3.94 5.28 22.13
CA ARG A 129 2.59 5.05 21.57
C ARG A 129 1.60 6.18 21.79
N SER A 130 1.87 7.13 22.69
CA SER A 130 1.07 8.34 22.86
C SER A 130 1.43 9.43 21.85
N ASP A 131 2.55 9.30 21.15
CA ASP A 131 2.97 10.19 20.07
C ASP A 131 2.44 9.62 18.74
N HIS A 132 1.28 10.14 18.34
CA HIS A 132 0.62 9.75 17.11
C HIS A 132 0.11 10.96 16.35
N HIS A 133 0.16 10.90 15.03
CA HIS A 133 -0.23 11.98 14.14
C HIS A 133 -1.16 11.47 13.03
N LEU A 134 -2.39 12.00 12.98
CA LEU A 134 -3.31 11.73 11.89
C LEU A 134 -3.00 12.65 10.71
N THR A 135 -2.63 12.06 9.59
CA THR A 135 -2.44 12.75 8.32
C THR A 135 -3.67 12.56 7.45
N LEU A 136 -4.37 13.65 7.15
CA LEU A 136 -5.43 13.70 6.14
C LEU A 136 -5.08 14.80 5.13
N ASN A 137 -4.60 14.39 3.97
CA ASN A 137 -4.28 15.27 2.87
C ASN A 137 -5.22 15.03 1.69
N ASN A 138 -6.35 15.68 1.73
CA ASN A 138 -7.41 15.64 0.72
C ASN A 138 -7.94 17.08 0.49
N PRO A 139 -7.16 17.92 -0.23
CA PRO A 139 -7.46 19.36 -0.36
C PRO A 139 -8.77 19.64 -1.09
N TYR A 140 -9.23 18.72 -1.93
CA TYR A 140 -10.46 18.89 -2.70
C TYR A 140 -11.67 18.18 -2.09
N LYS A 141 -11.50 17.50 -0.94
CA LYS A 141 -12.56 16.74 -0.25
C LYS A 141 -13.20 15.69 -1.16
N GLU A 142 -12.39 15.03 -1.97
CA GLU A 142 -12.81 13.96 -2.87
C GLU A 142 -13.10 12.67 -2.08
N SER A 143 -13.99 11.83 -2.58
CA SER A 143 -14.18 10.48 -2.02
C SER A 143 -12.98 9.57 -2.32
N VAL A 144 -12.34 9.77 -3.47
CA VAL A 144 -11.10 9.13 -3.90
C VAL A 144 -10.31 10.13 -4.75
N SER A 145 -8.98 10.02 -4.78
CA SER A 145 -8.14 10.85 -5.65
C SER A 145 -7.33 10.01 -6.61
N ASP A 146 -7.27 10.42 -7.88
CA ASP A 146 -6.32 9.85 -8.84
C ASP A 146 -4.90 10.27 -8.48
N VAL A 147 -4.00 9.29 -8.43
CA VAL A 147 -2.59 9.50 -8.13
C VAL A 147 -1.69 8.87 -9.19
N VAL A 148 -0.44 9.31 -9.28
CA VAL A 148 0.54 8.74 -10.21
C VAL A 148 1.08 7.43 -9.67
N ALA A 149 1.39 7.40 -8.38
CA ALA A 149 1.85 6.21 -7.68
C ALA A 149 1.19 6.11 -6.31
N LEU A 150 1.29 4.94 -5.70
CA LEU A 150 0.87 4.70 -4.31
C LEU A 150 2.08 4.31 -3.47
N ASP A 151 2.01 4.64 -2.19
CA ASP A 151 3.03 4.29 -1.19
C ASP A 151 2.97 2.81 -0.83
N GLY A 152 4.13 2.24 -0.59
CA GLY A 152 4.30 0.82 -0.28
C GLY A 152 3.72 0.37 1.06
N LEU A 153 3.30 1.30 1.92
CA LEU A 153 2.72 1.00 3.23
C LEU A 153 1.52 0.05 3.14
N PHE A 154 0.60 0.37 2.21
CA PHE A 154 -0.59 -0.43 1.93
C PHE A 154 -1.12 -0.11 0.52
N PHE A 155 -1.16 -1.12 -0.33
CA PHE A 155 -1.83 -1.03 -1.62
C PHE A 155 -2.37 -2.37 -2.10
N CYS A 156 -3.38 -2.34 -2.96
CA CYS A 156 -4.03 -3.54 -3.51
C CYS A 156 -4.13 -3.48 -5.02
N ILE A 157 -3.94 -4.65 -5.67
CA ILE A 157 -3.94 -4.82 -7.12
C ILE A 157 -4.74 -6.07 -7.49
N PRO A 158 -5.62 -6.04 -8.52
CA PRO A 158 -6.26 -7.23 -9.06
C PRO A 158 -5.21 -8.23 -9.58
N LYS A 159 -5.26 -9.48 -9.11
CA LYS A 159 -4.29 -10.53 -9.47
C LYS A 159 -4.12 -10.69 -10.99
N LYS A 160 -5.21 -10.55 -11.76
CA LYS A 160 -5.18 -10.66 -13.23
C LYS A 160 -4.20 -9.69 -13.91
N LEU A 161 -3.87 -8.56 -13.29
CA LEU A 161 -2.93 -7.60 -13.88
C LEU A 161 -1.50 -8.15 -13.88
N PHE A 162 -1.16 -9.03 -12.95
CA PHE A 162 0.16 -9.67 -12.89
C PHE A 162 0.44 -10.67 -14.03
N GLU A 163 -0.51 -10.90 -14.92
CA GLU A 163 -0.27 -11.53 -16.22
C GLU A 163 0.51 -10.63 -17.18
N LYS A 164 0.53 -9.31 -16.94
CA LYS A 164 1.13 -8.29 -17.80
C LYS A 164 2.18 -7.43 -17.10
N ILE A 165 2.21 -7.43 -15.77
CA ILE A 165 3.14 -6.66 -14.95
C ILE A 165 3.80 -7.57 -13.92
N SER A 166 4.95 -7.14 -13.41
CA SER A 166 5.64 -7.78 -12.29
C SER A 166 6.49 -6.76 -11.56
N PHE A 167 6.85 -7.05 -10.32
CA PHE A 167 7.88 -6.26 -9.64
C PHE A 167 9.23 -6.52 -10.31
N ASP A 168 9.89 -5.45 -10.79
CA ASP A 168 11.15 -5.55 -11.54
C ASP A 168 12.33 -5.83 -10.60
N GLU A 169 12.75 -7.08 -10.53
CA GLU A 169 13.82 -7.54 -9.65
C GLU A 169 15.19 -6.94 -9.96
N SER A 170 15.36 -6.29 -11.13
CA SER A 170 16.60 -5.64 -11.52
C SER A 170 16.93 -4.39 -10.69
N PHE A 171 15.91 -3.75 -10.09
CA PHE A 171 16.13 -2.61 -9.18
C PHE A 171 16.86 -3.01 -7.90
N GLY A 172 16.53 -4.16 -7.32
CA GLY A 172 17.08 -4.62 -6.04
C GLY A 172 16.69 -3.74 -4.85
N GLY A 173 17.10 -4.15 -3.63
CA GLY A 173 16.85 -3.38 -2.40
C GLY A 173 15.39 -3.40 -1.94
N PHE A 174 14.97 -2.30 -1.26
CA PHE A 174 13.66 -2.18 -0.60
C PHE A 174 12.95 -0.86 -0.94
N HIS A 175 13.32 -0.19 -2.02
CA HIS A 175 12.75 1.10 -2.43
C HIS A 175 12.29 1.04 -3.88
N PHE A 176 11.36 1.95 -4.25
CA PHE A 176 10.83 2.16 -5.59
C PHE A 176 9.93 1.05 -6.16
N TYR A 177 9.72 -0.06 -5.46
CA TYR A 177 8.83 -1.15 -5.91
C TYR A 177 7.37 -0.69 -6.07
N ASP A 178 6.95 0.20 -5.22
CA ASP A 178 5.64 0.83 -5.18
C ASP A 178 5.45 1.81 -6.34
N ILE A 179 6.45 2.63 -6.60
CA ILE A 179 6.45 3.57 -7.73
C ILE A 179 6.50 2.81 -9.05
N ASP A 180 7.39 1.84 -9.19
CA ASP A 180 7.54 1.04 -10.41
C ASP A 180 6.25 0.34 -10.79
N ILE A 181 5.66 -0.44 -9.88
CA ILE A 181 4.42 -1.17 -10.16
C ILE A 181 3.24 -0.22 -10.44
N SER A 182 3.19 0.94 -9.77
CA SER A 182 2.18 1.97 -10.00
C SER A 182 2.27 2.53 -11.43
N ILE A 183 3.49 2.78 -11.92
CA ILE A 183 3.71 3.28 -13.29
C ILE A 183 3.32 2.23 -14.32
N GLN A 184 3.69 0.96 -14.11
CA GLN A 184 3.31 -0.14 -15.00
C GLN A 184 1.78 -0.24 -15.13
N ILE A 185 1.03 -0.13 -14.04
CA ILE A 185 -0.44 -0.13 -14.03
C ILE A 185 -1.00 1.04 -14.85
N LYS A 186 -0.45 2.25 -14.69
CA LYS A 186 -0.87 3.40 -15.49
C LYS A 186 -0.55 3.24 -16.98
N GLN A 187 0.59 2.63 -17.32
CA GLN A 187 0.96 2.33 -18.72
C GLN A 187 -0.02 1.32 -19.37
N LEU A 188 -0.65 0.44 -18.60
CA LEU A 188 -1.73 -0.41 -19.08
C LEU A 188 -3.08 0.33 -19.24
N GLY A 189 -3.14 1.63 -18.90
CA GLY A 189 -4.35 2.46 -19.02
C GLY A 189 -5.27 2.41 -17.80
N TYR A 190 -4.84 1.82 -16.69
CA TYR A 190 -5.62 1.80 -15.45
C TYR A 190 -5.35 3.02 -14.57
N ARG A 191 -6.25 3.23 -13.61
CA ARG A 191 -6.17 4.28 -12.59
C ARG A 191 -5.56 3.75 -11.30
N ASN A 192 -4.74 4.57 -10.64
CA ASN A 192 -4.30 4.37 -9.26
C ASN A 192 -5.08 5.33 -8.37
N LEU A 193 -5.71 4.81 -7.32
CA LEU A 193 -6.57 5.60 -6.42
C LEU A 193 -6.01 5.65 -5.01
N CYS A 194 -5.85 6.87 -4.49
CA CYS A 194 -5.75 7.10 -3.05
C CYS A 194 -7.16 7.22 -2.47
N ILE A 195 -7.47 6.39 -1.45
CA ILE A 195 -8.77 6.32 -0.79
C ILE A 195 -8.72 6.92 0.61
N TYR A 196 -9.87 7.37 1.14
CA TYR A 196 -9.97 8.06 2.43
C TYR A 196 -10.98 7.42 3.38
N ASP A 197 -11.50 6.26 3.05
CA ASP A 197 -12.51 5.53 3.83
C ASP A 197 -11.96 4.31 4.58
N ILE A 198 -10.64 4.07 4.47
CA ILE A 198 -9.89 3.05 5.22
C ILE A 198 -8.76 3.74 5.99
N LEU A 199 -8.86 3.78 7.32
CA LEU A 199 -7.81 4.31 8.18
C LEU A 199 -6.85 3.20 8.59
N VAL A 200 -5.59 3.40 8.27
CA VAL A 200 -4.47 2.53 8.63
C VAL A 200 -3.54 3.28 9.56
N GLU A 201 -3.13 2.67 10.66
CA GLU A 201 -2.08 3.14 11.54
C GLU A 201 -0.75 2.53 11.12
N HIS A 202 0.27 3.35 10.92
CA HIS A 202 1.64 2.96 10.68
C HIS A 202 2.45 3.11 11.95
N ILE A 203 3.02 2.03 12.45
CA ILE A 203 3.79 1.97 13.69
C ILE A 203 5.28 2.01 13.36
N SER A 204 5.77 3.20 13.06
CA SER A 204 7.16 3.40 12.65
C SER A 204 8.04 3.94 13.77
N THR A 205 9.36 3.91 13.56
CA THR A 205 10.27 4.75 14.33
C THR A 205 10.27 6.13 13.70
N SER A 206 9.84 7.16 14.46
CA SER A 206 10.09 8.54 14.05
C SER A 206 11.61 8.74 13.91
N ASN A 207 12.06 9.09 12.72
CA ASN A 207 13.43 9.55 12.46
C ASN A 207 13.48 11.07 12.64
#